data_69272511f284e5f21f10b5f5f542b0be
#
_entry.id   69272511f284e5f21f10b5f5f542b0be
#
_cell.length_a   1.000
_cell.length_b   1.000
_cell.length_c   1.000
_cell.angle_alpha   90.00
_cell.angle_beta   90.00
_cell.angle_gamma   90.00
#
_symmetry.space_group_name_H-M   'P 1'
#
loop_
_entity.id
_entity.type
_entity.pdbx_description
1 polymer ?
#
loop_
_entity_poly.entity_id
_entity_poly.type
_entity_poly.pdbx_seq_one_letter_code
_entity_poly.pdbx_strand_id
1 'polypeptide(L)'
;MKQKMIRTLLRIMVAISSLTVNAQVKAFEKYADMKNVSYVYISKYMLGMASKTSMPSVPGVDTKSLASKLTGIQIISSEEKTARVKLKNDVKDILAHDKYEVLMQIREDGDKVDIYHCVGKQQSVVVMLMDEDDSATVMIFSGNFTLDDLMKMTK
;
A
#
# COMPACT_ATOMS: atom_id res chain seq x y z
N MET A 1 21.22 -33.73 -22.97
CA MET A 1 21.60 -32.41 -22.44
C MET A 1 20.51 -31.37 -22.57
N LYS A 2 19.87 -31.18 -23.71
CA LYS A 2 18.83 -30.14 -23.91
C LYS A 2 17.63 -30.24 -22.96
N GLN A 3 17.13 -31.45 -22.66
CA GLN A 3 15.97 -31.61 -21.75
C GLN A 3 16.28 -31.28 -20.29
N LYS A 4 17.51 -31.53 -19.82
CA LYS A 4 17.89 -31.16 -18.44
C LYS A 4 18.05 -29.65 -18.30
N MET A 5 18.61 -28.98 -19.30
CA MET A 5 18.71 -27.51 -19.34
C MET A 5 17.34 -26.84 -19.35
N ILE A 6 16.39 -27.32 -20.16
CA ILE A 6 15.02 -26.78 -20.24
C ILE A 6 14.30 -26.95 -18.92
N ARG A 7 14.43 -28.10 -18.24
CA ARG A 7 13.83 -28.30 -16.89
C ARG A 7 14.46 -27.42 -15.81
N THR A 8 15.77 -27.16 -15.92
CA THR A 8 16.46 -26.24 -14.99
C THR A 8 16.06 -24.79 -15.24
N LEU A 9 15.95 -24.34 -16.50
CA LEU A 9 15.44 -23.04 -16.89
C LEU A 9 13.97 -22.84 -16.44
N LEU A 10 13.13 -23.85 -16.61
CA LEU A 10 11.73 -23.82 -16.17
C LEU A 10 11.59 -23.72 -14.64
N ARG A 11 12.49 -24.39 -13.89
CA ARG A 11 12.52 -24.28 -12.41
C ARG A 11 13.00 -22.90 -11.93
N ILE A 12 13.94 -22.28 -12.63
CA ILE A 12 14.42 -20.93 -12.34
C ILE A 12 13.32 -19.90 -12.66
N MET A 13 12.57 -20.09 -13.75
CA MET A 13 11.48 -19.19 -14.15
C MET A 13 10.29 -19.23 -13.17
N VAL A 14 10.03 -20.36 -12.51
CA VAL A 14 8.99 -20.50 -11.48
C VAL A 14 9.43 -19.89 -10.14
N ALA A 15 10.74 -19.84 -9.85
CA ALA A 15 11.26 -19.27 -8.60
C ALA A 15 11.25 -17.72 -8.58
N ILE A 16 11.22 -17.06 -9.74
CA ILE A 16 11.24 -15.58 -9.84
C ILE A 16 9.85 -14.96 -9.58
N SER A 17 8.76 -15.74 -9.69
CA SER A 17 7.39 -15.23 -9.57
C SER A 17 6.84 -15.11 -8.14
N SER A 18 7.60 -15.47 -7.11
CA SER A 18 7.15 -15.48 -5.71
C SER A 18 7.65 -14.31 -4.83
N LEU A 19 8.41 -13.36 -5.41
CA LEU A 19 9.07 -12.30 -4.64
C LEU A 19 8.34 -10.94 -4.65
N THR A 20 7.22 -10.79 -5.34
CA THR A 20 6.74 -9.47 -5.74
C THR A 20 5.97 -8.67 -4.68
N VAL A 21 5.26 -9.29 -3.74
CA VAL A 21 4.40 -8.54 -2.83
C VAL A 21 5.15 -7.98 -1.60
N ASN A 22 6.08 -8.74 -1.05
CA ASN A 22 6.95 -8.23 0.02
C ASN A 22 7.90 -7.13 -0.48
N ALA A 23 8.29 -7.15 -1.75
CA ALA A 23 9.09 -6.11 -2.36
C ALA A 23 8.32 -4.78 -2.50
N GLN A 24 7.02 -4.84 -2.79
CA GLN A 24 6.17 -3.64 -2.94
C GLN A 24 6.02 -2.86 -1.63
N VAL A 25 5.78 -3.54 -0.51
CA VAL A 25 5.70 -2.89 0.82
C VAL A 25 7.05 -2.33 1.24
N LYS A 26 8.14 -3.07 0.96
CA LYS A 26 9.53 -2.63 1.24
C LYS A 26 9.96 -1.41 0.43
N ALA A 27 9.39 -1.19 -0.75
CA ALA A 27 9.70 -0.01 -1.57
C ALA A 27 9.43 1.31 -0.83
N PHE A 28 8.52 1.30 0.15
CA PHE A 28 8.16 2.46 0.96
C PHE A 28 8.96 2.59 2.27
N GLU A 29 9.68 1.56 2.71
CA GLU A 29 10.47 1.61 3.94
C GLU A 29 11.64 2.62 3.87
N LYS A 30 12.11 2.95 2.66
CA LYS A 30 13.17 3.95 2.45
C LYS A 30 12.84 5.33 3.00
N TYR A 31 11.57 5.64 3.19
CA TYR A 31 11.13 6.93 3.72
C TYR A 31 11.30 7.07 5.23
N ALA A 32 11.54 5.97 5.96
CA ALA A 32 11.78 6.00 7.40
C ALA A 32 13.01 6.85 7.80
N ASP A 33 14.01 6.90 6.92
CA ASP A 33 15.25 7.65 7.16
C ASP A 33 15.33 8.97 6.38
N MET A 34 14.27 9.36 5.69
CA MET A 34 14.24 10.57 4.87
C MET A 34 13.98 11.81 5.72
N LYS A 35 14.83 12.84 5.57
CA LYS A 35 14.66 14.14 6.27
C LYS A 35 13.36 14.82 5.83
N ASN A 36 12.71 15.50 6.78
CA ASN A 36 11.48 16.25 6.58
C ASN A 36 10.30 15.38 6.12
N VAL A 37 10.36 14.09 6.41
CA VAL A 37 9.29 13.12 6.18
C VAL A 37 8.96 12.44 7.49
N SER A 38 7.69 12.41 7.84
CA SER A 38 7.16 11.58 8.92
C SER A 38 6.86 10.19 8.38
N TYR A 39 7.31 9.17 9.08
CA TYR A 39 7.05 7.78 8.75
C TYR A 39 6.48 7.03 9.95
N VAL A 40 5.32 6.42 9.77
CA VAL A 40 4.66 5.59 10.78
C VAL A 40 4.41 4.21 10.20
N TYR A 41 4.79 3.17 10.92
CA TYR A 41 4.45 1.79 10.59
C TYR A 41 3.63 1.14 11.70
N ILE A 42 2.47 0.62 11.33
CA ILE A 42 1.56 -0.11 12.22
C ILE A 42 1.58 -1.58 11.80
N SER A 43 2.11 -2.43 12.67
CA SER A 43 2.24 -3.85 12.39
C SER A 43 0.92 -4.61 12.54
N LYS A 44 0.85 -5.81 11.95
CA LYS A 44 -0.26 -6.75 12.16
C LYS A 44 -0.56 -6.99 13.63
N TYR A 45 0.47 -7.04 14.48
CA TYR A 45 0.31 -7.27 15.90
C TYR A 45 -0.45 -6.12 16.58
N MET A 46 -0.07 -4.87 16.27
CA MET A 46 -0.77 -3.68 16.77
C MET A 46 -2.20 -3.60 16.25
N LEU A 47 -2.43 -3.91 14.98
CA LEU A 47 -3.78 -3.97 14.40
C LEU A 47 -4.65 -5.03 15.09
N GLY A 48 -4.08 -6.20 15.42
CA GLY A 48 -4.77 -7.24 16.15
C GLY A 48 -5.13 -6.86 17.59
N MET A 49 -4.31 -6.03 18.26
CA MET A 49 -4.65 -5.47 19.57
C MET A 49 -5.75 -4.42 19.45
N ALA A 50 -5.66 -3.53 18.48
CA ALA A 50 -6.65 -2.48 18.26
C ALA A 50 -8.05 -3.06 17.91
N SER A 51 -8.12 -4.19 17.21
CA SER A 51 -9.40 -4.86 16.90
C SER A 51 -10.10 -5.45 18.13
N LYS A 52 -9.36 -5.69 19.21
CA LYS A 52 -9.89 -6.20 20.51
C LYS A 52 -10.34 -5.08 21.45
N THR A 53 -9.82 -3.89 21.29
CA THR A 53 -10.26 -2.68 21.99
C THR A 53 -11.28 -1.95 21.14
N SER A 54 -12.17 -1.18 21.77
CA SER A 54 -13.22 -0.44 21.06
C SER A 54 -12.62 0.54 20.06
N MET A 55 -12.49 0.10 18.81
CA MET A 55 -12.22 1.05 17.71
C MET A 55 -13.46 1.91 17.50
N PRO A 56 -13.31 3.22 17.24
CA PRO A 56 -14.43 4.04 16.85
C PRO A 56 -15.12 3.41 15.65
N SER A 57 -16.43 3.17 15.77
CA SER A 57 -17.20 2.70 14.63
C SER A 57 -17.39 3.86 13.66
N VAL A 58 -16.90 3.67 12.44
CA VAL A 58 -17.22 4.59 11.35
C VAL A 58 -18.55 4.10 10.75
N PRO A 59 -19.61 4.94 10.70
CA PRO A 59 -20.89 4.53 10.13
C PRO A 59 -20.69 3.97 8.71
N GLY A 60 -21.21 2.77 8.45
CA GLY A 60 -21.11 2.11 7.16
C GLY A 60 -19.80 1.37 6.87
N VAL A 61 -18.83 1.35 7.81
CA VAL A 61 -17.55 0.64 7.64
C VAL A 61 -17.37 -0.43 8.71
N ASP A 62 -17.20 -1.68 8.31
CA ASP A 62 -16.81 -2.76 9.22
C ASP A 62 -15.30 -2.71 9.51
N THR A 63 -14.92 -1.77 10.37
CA THR A 63 -13.52 -1.54 10.77
C THR A 63 -12.85 -2.75 11.41
N LYS A 64 -13.62 -3.61 12.10
CA LYS A 64 -13.08 -4.83 12.73
C LYS A 64 -12.73 -5.90 11.70
N SER A 65 -13.59 -6.11 10.72
CA SER A 65 -13.33 -7.06 9.63
C SER A 65 -12.10 -6.64 8.83
N LEU A 66 -11.98 -5.35 8.51
CA LEU A 66 -10.81 -4.83 7.81
C LEU A 66 -9.53 -5.02 8.63
N ALA A 67 -9.52 -4.59 9.89
CA ALA A 67 -8.33 -4.70 10.76
C ALA A 67 -7.83 -6.14 10.89
N SER A 68 -8.74 -7.13 10.86
CA SER A 68 -8.37 -8.55 10.91
C SER A 68 -7.67 -9.05 9.64
N LYS A 69 -7.91 -8.41 8.50
CA LYS A 69 -7.35 -8.78 7.19
C LYS A 69 -6.06 -8.03 6.87
N LEU A 70 -5.81 -6.90 7.53
CA LEU A 70 -4.59 -6.12 7.33
C LEU A 70 -3.37 -6.81 7.97
N THR A 71 -2.26 -6.77 7.27
CA THR A 71 -0.94 -7.23 7.74
C THR A 71 -0.03 -6.07 8.12
N GLY A 72 -0.34 -4.86 7.68
CA GLY A 72 0.39 -3.65 8.04
C GLY A 72 -0.21 -2.41 7.40
N ILE A 73 0.07 -1.27 8.03
CA ILE A 73 -0.21 0.06 7.49
C ILE A 73 1.07 0.88 7.57
N GLN A 74 1.42 1.57 6.49
CA GLN A 74 2.46 2.59 6.48
C GLN A 74 1.83 3.94 6.19
N ILE A 75 2.24 4.97 6.93
CA ILE A 75 1.81 6.35 6.72
C ILE A 75 3.07 7.19 6.56
N ILE A 76 3.16 7.90 5.45
CA ILE A 76 4.30 8.73 5.08
C ILE A 76 3.76 10.12 4.77
N SER A 77 4.25 11.14 5.44
CA SER A 77 3.77 12.50 5.21
C SER A 77 4.89 13.52 5.24
N SER A 78 4.70 14.62 4.54
CA SER A 78 5.60 15.77 4.55
C SER A 78 4.83 17.07 4.31
N GLU A 79 5.20 18.10 5.03
CA GLU A 79 4.76 19.49 4.85
C GLU A 79 5.85 20.34 4.15
N GLU A 80 7.12 19.88 4.12
CA GLU A 80 8.20 20.60 3.49
C GLU A 80 8.12 20.48 1.96
N LYS A 81 8.16 21.60 1.26
CA LYS A 81 7.89 21.71 -0.19
C LYS A 81 8.75 20.78 -1.05
N THR A 82 10.05 20.72 -0.80
CA THR A 82 10.96 19.88 -1.58
C THR A 82 10.73 18.40 -1.31
N ALA A 83 10.55 18.04 -0.04
CA ALA A 83 10.27 16.68 0.36
C ALA A 83 8.89 16.20 -0.17
N ARG A 84 7.87 17.07 -0.16
CA ARG A 84 6.55 16.77 -0.76
C ARG A 84 6.66 16.43 -2.26
N VAL A 85 7.35 17.28 -3.01
CA VAL A 85 7.53 17.06 -4.46
C VAL A 85 8.27 15.76 -4.72
N LYS A 86 9.34 15.52 -3.97
CA LYS A 86 10.11 14.28 -4.08
C LYS A 86 9.27 13.06 -3.72
N LEU A 87 8.54 13.09 -2.60
CA LEU A 87 7.67 12.01 -2.16
C LEU A 87 6.62 11.67 -3.24
N LYS A 88 5.93 12.67 -3.79
CA LYS A 88 4.92 12.46 -4.82
C LYS A 88 5.49 11.84 -6.09
N ASN A 89 6.63 12.31 -6.56
CA ASN A 89 7.26 11.78 -7.76
C ASN A 89 7.76 10.35 -7.56
N ASP A 90 8.48 10.10 -6.48
CA ASP A 90 8.99 8.76 -6.14
C ASP A 90 7.85 7.73 -6.00
N VAL A 91 6.72 8.13 -5.36
CA VAL A 91 5.56 7.24 -5.21
C VAL A 91 4.92 6.94 -6.55
N LYS A 92 4.74 7.95 -7.42
CA LYS A 92 4.20 7.74 -8.77
C LYS A 92 5.08 6.80 -9.59
N ASP A 93 6.40 6.91 -9.47
CA ASP A 93 7.34 6.01 -10.15
C ASP A 93 7.21 4.57 -9.64
N ILE A 94 7.07 4.36 -8.31
CA ILE A 94 6.82 3.04 -7.72
C ILE A 94 5.51 2.47 -8.26
N LEU A 95 4.44 3.25 -8.26
CA LEU A 95 3.13 2.80 -8.70
C LEU A 95 3.11 2.42 -10.20
N ALA A 96 3.82 3.18 -11.04
CA ALA A 96 3.94 2.90 -12.46
C ALA A 96 4.76 1.64 -12.74
N HIS A 97 5.84 1.41 -11.97
CA HIS A 97 6.72 0.27 -12.15
C HIS A 97 6.10 -1.06 -11.69
N ASP A 98 5.33 -1.04 -10.59
CA ASP A 98 4.86 -2.24 -9.90
C ASP A 98 3.42 -2.67 -10.25
N LYS A 99 2.90 -2.23 -11.38
CA LYS A 99 1.58 -2.63 -11.92
C LYS A 99 0.40 -2.34 -10.98
N TYR A 100 0.41 -1.19 -10.36
CA TYR A 100 -0.75 -0.71 -9.64
C TYR A 100 -1.84 -0.21 -10.60
N GLU A 101 -3.08 -0.53 -10.29
CA GLU A 101 -4.25 -0.05 -11.00
C GLU A 101 -4.92 1.07 -10.21
N VAL A 102 -5.43 2.08 -10.91
CA VAL A 102 -6.20 3.16 -10.29
C VAL A 102 -7.57 2.64 -9.91
N LEU A 103 -7.93 2.76 -8.62
CA LEU A 103 -9.28 2.46 -8.13
C LEU A 103 -10.17 3.70 -8.12
N MET A 104 -9.63 4.84 -7.68
CA MET A 104 -10.40 6.06 -7.49
C MET A 104 -9.50 7.28 -7.61
N GLN A 105 -10.05 8.35 -8.13
CA GLN A 105 -9.43 9.66 -8.14
C GLN A 105 -10.44 10.70 -7.69
N ILE A 106 -10.09 11.51 -6.68
CA ILE A 106 -10.90 12.61 -6.17
C ILE A 106 -10.15 13.90 -6.44
N ARG A 107 -10.88 14.93 -6.87
CA ARG A 107 -10.36 16.27 -7.13
C ARG A 107 -11.36 17.25 -6.55
N GLU A 108 -10.97 18.00 -5.55
CA GLU A 108 -11.85 18.95 -4.86
C GLU A 108 -11.04 20.14 -4.34
N ASP A 109 -11.40 21.33 -4.73
CA ASP A 109 -10.85 22.63 -4.26
C ASP A 109 -9.30 22.72 -4.25
N GLY A 110 -8.62 22.03 -5.18
CA GLY A 110 -7.16 21.98 -5.25
C GLY A 110 -6.56 20.69 -4.67
N ASP A 111 -7.26 20.03 -3.78
CA ASP A 111 -6.84 18.76 -3.19
C ASP A 111 -7.01 17.59 -4.17
N LYS A 112 -6.10 16.64 -4.09
CA LYS A 112 -6.09 15.44 -4.93
C LYS A 112 -5.91 14.21 -4.08
N VAL A 113 -6.82 13.26 -4.24
CA VAL A 113 -6.67 11.91 -3.66
C VAL A 113 -6.68 10.90 -4.78
N ASP A 114 -5.62 10.13 -4.88
CA ASP A 114 -5.50 9.04 -5.83
C ASP A 114 -5.36 7.73 -5.05
N ILE A 115 -6.23 6.77 -5.33
CA ILE A 115 -6.24 5.45 -4.70
C ILE A 115 -5.86 4.41 -5.74
N TYR A 116 -4.84 3.65 -5.45
CA TYR A 116 -4.28 2.60 -6.29
C TYR A 116 -4.34 1.26 -5.60
N HIS A 117 -4.36 0.20 -6.38
CA HIS A 117 -4.46 -1.15 -5.90
C HIS A 117 -3.58 -2.10 -6.69
N CYS A 118 -2.95 -3.02 -6.01
CA CYS A 118 -2.22 -4.13 -6.60
C CYS A 118 -2.64 -5.43 -5.91
N VAL A 119 -3.12 -6.39 -6.69
CA VAL A 119 -3.48 -7.73 -6.20
C VAL A 119 -2.32 -8.68 -6.43
N GLY A 120 -1.73 -9.14 -5.35
CA GLY A 120 -0.79 -10.26 -5.37
C GLY A 120 -1.50 -11.61 -5.12
N LYS A 121 -0.79 -12.72 -5.38
CA LYS A 121 -1.35 -14.07 -5.15
C LYS A 121 -1.68 -14.35 -3.68
N GLN A 122 -0.97 -13.73 -2.75
CA GLN A 122 -1.09 -13.97 -1.30
C GLN A 122 -1.41 -12.71 -0.49
N GLN A 123 -1.26 -11.55 -1.08
CA GLN A 123 -1.42 -10.29 -0.39
C GLN A 123 -1.84 -9.20 -1.37
N SER A 124 -2.74 -8.35 -0.96
CA SER A 124 -3.15 -7.14 -1.68
C SER A 124 -2.51 -5.91 -1.05
N VAL A 125 -2.26 -4.90 -1.86
CA VAL A 125 -1.77 -3.60 -1.41
C VAL A 125 -2.67 -2.51 -1.97
N VAL A 126 -3.10 -1.59 -1.12
CA VAL A 126 -3.76 -0.35 -1.52
C VAL A 126 -2.87 0.80 -1.13
N VAL A 127 -2.65 1.71 -2.05
CA VAL A 127 -1.90 2.95 -1.84
C VAL A 127 -2.83 4.12 -2.06
N MET A 128 -2.95 4.98 -1.07
CA MET A 128 -3.67 6.24 -1.14
C MET A 128 -2.65 7.38 -1.12
N LEU A 129 -2.63 8.18 -2.17
CA LEU A 129 -1.81 9.39 -2.27
C LEU A 129 -2.72 10.61 -2.14
N MET A 130 -2.55 11.36 -1.07
CA MET A 130 -3.22 12.64 -0.81
C MET A 130 -2.24 13.78 -1.06
N ASP A 131 -2.61 14.70 -1.92
CA ASP A 131 -1.84 15.90 -2.29
C ASP A 131 -2.71 17.12 -1.99
N GLU A 132 -2.39 17.78 -0.91
CA GLU A 132 -3.08 18.96 -0.39
C GLU A 132 -2.19 20.20 -0.60
N ASP A 133 -2.72 21.40 -0.39
CA ASP A 133 -1.99 22.66 -0.65
C ASP A 133 -0.67 22.75 0.15
N ASP A 134 -0.65 22.31 1.38
CA ASP A 134 0.47 22.42 2.31
C ASP A 134 1.08 21.09 2.73
N SER A 135 0.49 19.96 2.36
CA SER A 135 0.97 18.63 2.74
C SER A 135 0.87 17.61 1.60
N ALA A 136 1.65 16.55 1.72
CA ALA A 136 1.46 15.33 0.93
C ALA A 136 1.53 14.14 1.87
N THR A 137 0.53 13.27 1.77
CA THR A 137 0.42 12.07 2.60
C THR A 137 0.21 10.84 1.72
N VAL A 138 0.95 9.78 2.02
CA VAL A 138 0.83 8.47 1.37
C VAL A 138 0.48 7.45 2.43
N MET A 139 -0.64 6.76 2.26
CA MET A 139 -1.03 5.63 3.11
C MET A 139 -0.95 4.33 2.32
N ILE A 140 -0.28 3.35 2.87
CA ILE A 140 -0.13 2.03 2.27
C ILE A 140 -0.78 1.00 3.20
N PHE A 141 -1.79 0.31 2.71
CA PHE A 141 -2.48 -0.77 3.39
C PHE A 141 -2.07 -2.08 2.75
N SER A 142 -1.54 -2.99 3.52
CA SER A 142 -1.20 -4.34 3.06
C SER A 142 -2.00 -5.38 3.82
N GLY A 143 -2.44 -6.44 3.14
CA GLY A 143 -3.25 -7.47 3.80
C GLY A 143 -3.82 -8.52 2.88
N ASN A 144 -4.54 -9.47 3.48
CA ASN A 144 -5.25 -10.54 2.79
C ASN A 144 -6.72 -10.14 2.55
N PHE A 145 -6.92 -9.08 1.78
CA PHE A 145 -8.24 -8.58 1.42
C PHE A 145 -8.42 -8.62 -0.10
N THR A 146 -9.67 -8.75 -0.53
CA THR A 146 -10.07 -8.68 -1.93
C THR A 146 -10.65 -7.30 -2.26
N LEU A 147 -10.82 -7.00 -3.54
CA LEU A 147 -11.54 -5.80 -3.95
C LEU A 147 -12.99 -5.79 -3.42
N ASP A 148 -13.62 -6.97 -3.35
CA ASP A 148 -14.95 -7.17 -2.77
C ASP A 148 -15.00 -6.77 -1.27
N ASP A 149 -13.94 -7.08 -0.53
CA ASP A 149 -13.82 -6.65 0.86
C ASP A 149 -13.76 -5.11 0.98
N LEU A 150 -13.02 -4.45 0.08
CA LEU A 150 -12.95 -2.99 0.05
C LEU A 150 -14.31 -2.36 -0.32
N MET A 151 -15.04 -2.94 -1.29
CA MET A 151 -16.34 -2.42 -1.70
C MET A 151 -17.43 -2.60 -0.62
N LYS A 152 -17.35 -3.63 0.19
CA LYS A 152 -18.29 -3.84 1.32
C LYS A 152 -18.08 -2.85 2.47
N MET A 153 -16.93 -2.18 2.52
CA MET A 153 -16.63 -1.19 3.55
C MET A 153 -17.23 0.20 3.27
N THR A 154 -17.73 0.42 2.05
CA THR A 154 -18.32 1.71 1.63
C THR A 154 -19.86 1.69 1.64
N LYS A 155 -20.47 0.66 2.21
CA LYS A 155 -21.91 0.56 2.46
C LYS A 155 -22.19 0.78 3.94
#